data_3775870ac692d49f88861116ad61302c
#
_entry.id   3775870ac692d49f88861116ad61302c
#
_cell.length_a   1.000
_cell.length_b   1.000
_cell.length_c   1.000
_cell.angle_alpha   90.00
_cell.angle_beta   90.00
_cell.angle_gamma   90.00
#
_symmetry.space_group_name_H-M   'P 1'
#
loop_
_entity.id
_entity.type
_entity.pdbx_description
1 polymer ?
#
loop_
_entity_poly.entity_id
_entity_poly.type
_entity_poly.pdbx_seq_one_letter_code
_entity_poly.pdbx_strand_id
1 'polypeptide(L)'
;MNPWGSNPTSKRRDKLYIIAEILEIAKDGVLKTQIMYRANLSFTQLNDYLKFMLKNALLEKFLLNDKEVYKATRKGMNFLQRYREITELLKTEGDNYKNNVKIPPTHLLKRN
;
A
#
# COMPACT_ATOMS: atom_id res chain seq x y z
N MET A 1 -13.88 2.17 -17.82
CA MET A 1 -13.08 1.25 -17.16
C MET A 1 -12.92 1.58 -15.72
N ASN A 2 -13.05 0.61 -14.94
CA ASN A 2 -12.99 0.77 -13.51
C ASN A 2 -11.54 0.75 -13.04
N PRO A 3 -11.05 1.83 -12.47
CA PRO A 3 -9.67 1.87 -12.05
C PRO A 3 -9.33 0.81 -11.01
N TRP A 4 -10.31 0.37 -10.29
CA TRP A 4 -10.07 -0.62 -9.26
C TRP A 4 -10.13 -2.03 -9.76
N GLY A 5 -10.97 -2.28 -10.71
CA GLY A 5 -11.19 -3.62 -11.17
C GLY A 5 -10.89 -3.84 -12.61
N SER A 6 -10.15 -2.95 -13.19
CA SER A 6 -9.91 -3.08 -14.61
C SER A 6 -9.18 -4.36 -14.95
N ASN A 7 -8.39 -4.85 -14.04
CA ASN A 7 -7.64 -6.05 -14.32
C ASN A 7 -7.70 -7.00 -13.16
N PRO A 8 -8.81 -7.65 -13.03
CA PRO A 8 -9.02 -8.51 -11.87
C PRO A 8 -8.10 -9.72 -11.83
N THR A 9 -7.54 -10.10 -12.92
CA THR A 9 -6.72 -11.30 -12.93
C THR A 9 -5.32 -11.07 -12.45
N SER A 10 -4.83 -9.88 -12.52
CA SER A 10 -3.46 -9.68 -12.18
C SER A 10 -3.37 -9.19 -10.77
N LYS A 11 -2.21 -9.17 -10.31
CA LYS A 11 -1.93 -8.64 -9.07
C LYS A 11 -2.12 -7.20 -9.23
N ARG A 12 -3.24 -6.73 -9.16
CA ARG A 12 -3.49 -5.36 -9.29
C ARG A 12 -2.86 -4.56 -8.19
N ARG A 13 -2.35 -3.46 -8.54
CA ARG A 13 -1.79 -2.53 -7.60
C ARG A 13 -2.78 -1.40 -7.47
N ASP A 14 -3.74 -1.59 -6.59
CA ASP A 14 -4.73 -0.55 -6.40
C ASP A 14 -4.10 0.62 -5.67
N LYS A 15 -4.88 1.68 -5.52
CA LYS A 15 -4.39 2.90 -4.96
C LYS A 15 -3.83 2.76 -3.55
N LEU A 16 -4.53 2.05 -2.71
CA LEU A 16 -4.07 1.89 -1.33
C LEU A 16 -2.78 1.09 -1.27
N TYR A 17 -2.68 0.09 -2.11
CA TYR A 17 -1.47 -0.71 -2.17
C TYR A 17 -0.28 0.15 -2.56
N ILE A 18 -0.45 0.99 -3.57
CA ILE A 18 0.66 1.82 -4.02
C ILE A 18 1.04 2.86 -2.97
N ILE A 19 0.05 3.44 -2.30
CA ILE A 19 0.34 4.37 -1.22
C ILE A 19 1.14 3.69 -0.12
N ALA A 20 0.73 2.48 0.25
CA ALA A 20 1.44 1.75 1.29
C ALA A 20 2.86 1.41 0.84
N GLU A 21 3.02 1.05 -0.42
CA GLU A 21 4.34 0.73 -0.93
C GLU A 21 5.25 1.95 -0.91
N ILE A 22 4.73 3.10 -1.31
CA ILE A 22 5.52 4.32 -1.26
C ILE A 22 5.91 4.66 0.17
N LEU A 23 5.00 4.48 1.11
CA LEU A 23 5.31 4.75 2.51
C LEU A 23 6.41 3.84 3.03
N GLU A 24 6.37 2.58 2.65
CA GLU A 24 7.39 1.65 3.07
C GLU A 24 8.75 2.06 2.51
N ILE A 25 8.78 2.45 1.25
CA ILE A 25 10.01 2.88 0.60
C ILE A 25 10.55 4.15 1.24
N ALA A 26 9.66 5.07 1.59
CA ALA A 26 10.04 6.37 2.11
C ALA A 26 10.16 6.42 3.62
N LYS A 27 10.12 5.28 4.25
CA LYS A 27 10.15 5.20 5.70
C LYS A 27 11.30 5.98 6.34
N ASP A 28 12.47 5.87 5.77
CA ASP A 28 13.64 6.53 6.31
C ASP A 28 14.14 7.69 5.46
N GLY A 29 13.36 8.09 4.49
CA GLY A 29 13.75 9.19 3.63
C GLY A 29 14.39 8.71 2.34
N VAL A 30 13.86 9.13 1.21
CA VAL A 30 14.36 8.71 -0.09
C VAL A 30 14.20 9.81 -1.10
N LEU A 31 14.91 9.68 -2.21
CA LEU A 31 14.76 10.61 -3.31
C LEU A 31 13.60 10.17 -4.19
N LYS A 32 13.06 11.12 -4.92
CA LYS A 32 11.95 10.87 -5.82
C LYS A 32 12.23 9.75 -6.81
N THR A 33 13.43 9.76 -7.37
CA THR A 33 13.79 8.74 -8.35
C THR A 33 13.83 7.34 -7.73
N GLN A 34 14.19 7.25 -6.47
CA GLN A 34 14.22 5.97 -5.81
C GLN A 34 12.81 5.44 -5.62
N ILE A 35 11.87 6.32 -5.32
CA ILE A 35 10.49 5.90 -5.21
C ILE A 35 10.00 5.39 -6.57
N MET A 36 10.32 6.13 -7.61
CA MET A 36 9.87 5.78 -8.94
C MET A 36 10.32 4.37 -9.34
N TYR A 37 11.58 4.10 -9.13
CA TYR A 37 12.12 2.80 -9.48
C TYR A 37 11.58 1.68 -8.61
N ARG A 38 11.59 1.91 -7.31
CA ARG A 38 11.23 0.83 -6.39
C ARG A 38 9.75 0.53 -6.40
N ALA A 39 8.92 1.55 -6.64
CA ALA A 39 7.49 1.34 -6.73
C ALA A 39 7.03 1.05 -8.14
N ASN A 40 7.97 1.10 -9.09
CA ASN A 40 7.66 0.80 -10.49
C ASN A 40 6.53 1.68 -11.02
N LEU A 41 6.68 2.97 -10.88
CA LEU A 41 5.68 3.92 -11.32
C LEU A 41 6.21 4.75 -12.47
N SER A 42 5.31 5.20 -13.34
CA SER A 42 5.69 6.15 -14.36
C SER A 42 5.88 7.49 -13.67
N PHE A 43 6.49 8.41 -14.35
CA PHE A 43 6.72 9.73 -13.80
C PHE A 43 5.41 10.42 -13.46
N THR A 44 4.44 10.31 -14.35
CA THR A 44 3.14 10.93 -14.12
C THR A 44 2.42 10.32 -12.93
N GLN A 45 2.43 9.00 -12.83
CA GLN A 45 1.81 8.33 -11.71
C GLN A 45 2.47 8.74 -10.40
N LEU A 46 3.79 8.76 -10.40
CA LEU A 46 4.52 9.14 -9.21
C LEU A 46 4.14 10.53 -8.74
N ASN A 47 4.11 11.47 -9.68
CA ASN A 47 3.78 12.84 -9.31
C ASN A 47 2.38 12.94 -8.74
N ASP A 48 1.44 12.20 -9.30
CA ASP A 48 0.07 12.23 -8.80
C ASP A 48 0.01 11.67 -7.38
N TYR A 49 0.70 10.57 -7.13
CA TYR A 49 0.71 9.99 -5.79
C TYR A 49 1.42 10.88 -4.79
N LEU A 50 2.55 11.46 -5.17
CA LEU A 50 3.28 12.32 -4.26
C LEU A 50 2.46 13.55 -3.89
N LYS A 51 1.77 14.12 -4.88
CA LYS A 51 0.94 15.27 -4.63
C LYS A 51 -0.16 14.93 -3.65
N PHE A 52 -0.81 13.81 -3.87
CA PHE A 52 -1.88 13.35 -2.98
C PHE A 52 -1.35 13.10 -1.57
N MET A 53 -0.21 12.43 -1.48
CA MET A 53 0.32 12.03 -0.19
C MET A 53 0.87 13.21 0.60
N LEU A 54 1.44 14.19 -0.09
CA LEU A 54 1.88 15.39 0.58
C LEU A 54 0.68 16.20 1.07
N LYS A 55 -0.34 16.29 0.23
CA LYS A 55 -1.53 17.03 0.60
C LYS A 55 -2.22 16.43 1.82
N ASN A 56 -2.18 15.12 1.92
CA ASN A 56 -2.81 14.44 3.04
C ASN A 56 -1.85 14.18 4.21
N ALA A 57 -0.68 14.79 4.15
CA ALA A 57 0.31 14.69 5.23
C ALA A 57 0.76 13.26 5.51
N LEU A 58 0.73 12.40 4.50
CA LEU A 58 1.28 11.05 4.64
C LEU A 58 2.77 11.06 4.40
N LEU A 59 3.24 11.99 3.60
CA LEU A 59 4.64 12.21 3.34
C LEU A 59 5.01 13.64 3.64
N GLU A 60 6.27 13.87 3.91
CA GLU A 60 6.79 15.21 4.01
C GLU A 60 7.98 15.29 3.08
N LYS A 61 8.29 16.49 2.66
CA LYS A 61 9.37 16.74 1.72
C LYS A 61 10.29 17.79 2.30
N PHE A 62 11.58 17.56 2.26
CA PHE A 62 12.53 18.55 2.74
C PHE A 62 13.82 18.43 1.95
N LEU A 63 14.69 19.42 2.12
CA LEU A 63 15.95 19.43 1.43
C LEU A 63 17.04 18.86 2.33
N LEU A 64 17.87 18.02 1.74
CA LEU A 64 19.00 17.47 2.44
C LEU A 64 20.15 17.48 1.44
N ASN A 65 21.19 18.25 1.71
CA ASN A 65 22.30 18.41 0.78
C ASN A 65 21.82 18.81 -0.61
N ASP A 66 20.90 19.78 -0.63
CA ASP A 66 20.35 20.33 -1.87
C ASP A 66 19.51 19.34 -2.67
N LYS A 67 19.15 18.23 -2.09
CA LYS A 67 18.29 17.26 -2.76
C LYS A 67 16.98 17.17 -2.03
N GLU A 68 15.90 16.98 -2.79
CA GLU A 68 14.59 16.82 -2.19
C GLU A 68 14.42 15.40 -1.70
N VAL A 69 14.14 15.28 -0.43
CA VAL A 69 13.95 13.98 0.20
C VAL A 69 12.51 13.86 0.64
N TYR A 70 11.92 12.69 0.38
CA TYR A 70 10.54 12.40 0.79
C TYR A 70 10.60 11.39 1.92
N LYS A 71 9.84 11.64 2.95
CA LYS A 71 9.86 10.76 4.10
C LYS A 71 8.45 10.57 4.64
N ALA A 72 8.13 9.36 5.07
CA ALA A 72 6.84 9.08 5.65
C ALA A 72 6.69 9.84 6.97
N THR A 73 5.52 10.45 7.16
CA THR A 73 5.23 11.12 8.41
C THR A 73 4.71 10.11 9.41
N ARG A 74 4.47 10.56 10.63
CA ARG A 74 3.87 9.69 11.63
C ARG A 74 2.50 9.20 11.13
N LYS A 75 1.73 10.12 10.55
CA LYS A 75 0.43 9.75 9.99
C LYS A 75 0.60 8.71 8.89
N GLY A 76 1.63 8.89 8.04
CA GLY A 76 1.90 7.92 6.99
C GLY A 76 2.25 6.57 7.55
N MET A 77 3.05 6.52 8.60
CA MET A 77 3.41 5.25 9.19
C MET A 77 2.21 4.58 9.85
N ASN A 78 1.31 5.37 10.41
CA ASN A 78 0.07 4.81 10.95
C ASN A 78 -0.77 4.20 9.85
N PHE A 79 -0.85 4.89 8.71
CA PHE A 79 -1.57 4.36 7.57
C PHE A 79 -0.98 3.02 7.15
N LEU A 80 0.34 2.98 7.05
CA LEU A 80 1.02 1.76 6.62
C LEU A 80 0.74 0.61 7.57
N GLN A 81 0.77 0.89 8.86
CA GLN A 81 0.52 -0.16 9.84
C GLN A 81 -0.91 -0.67 9.74
N ARG A 82 -1.88 0.23 9.60
CA ARG A 82 -3.27 -0.20 9.46
C ARG A 82 -3.46 -1.01 8.20
N TYR A 83 -2.82 -0.58 7.14
CA TYR A 83 -2.92 -1.29 5.88
C TYR A 83 -2.37 -2.71 6.02
N ARG A 84 -1.23 -2.85 6.69
CA ARG A 84 -0.65 -4.17 6.90
C ARG A 84 -1.55 -5.04 7.74
N GLU A 85 -2.17 -4.47 8.75
CA GLU A 85 -3.08 -5.22 9.60
C GLU A 85 -4.25 -5.75 8.78
N ILE A 86 -4.80 -4.91 7.93
CA ILE A 86 -5.92 -5.31 7.09
C ILE A 86 -5.51 -6.42 6.14
N THR A 87 -4.37 -6.24 5.47
CA THR A 87 -3.94 -7.26 4.52
C THR A 87 -3.61 -8.56 5.21
N GLU A 88 -3.09 -8.49 6.40
CA GLU A 88 -2.77 -9.70 7.14
C GLU A 88 -4.03 -10.47 7.50
N LEU A 89 -5.08 -9.75 7.90
CA LEU A 89 -6.35 -10.38 8.19
C LEU A 89 -6.93 -11.07 6.97
N LEU A 90 -6.88 -10.39 5.84
CA LEU A 90 -7.42 -10.95 4.62
C LEU A 90 -6.61 -12.15 4.15
N LYS A 91 -5.31 -12.06 4.31
CA LYS A 91 -4.44 -13.14 3.90
C LYS A 91 -4.68 -14.38 4.73
N THR A 92 -4.77 -14.21 6.05
CA THR A 92 -5.00 -15.31 6.93
C THR A 92 -6.32 -15.98 6.63
N GLU A 93 -7.32 -15.16 6.41
CA GLU A 93 -8.64 -15.65 6.12
C GLU A 93 -8.66 -16.38 4.78
N GLY A 94 -7.94 -15.85 3.82
CA GLY A 94 -7.85 -16.49 2.54
C GLY A 94 -7.15 -17.83 2.64
N ASP A 95 -6.11 -17.89 3.43
CA ASP A 95 -5.39 -19.14 3.62
C ASP A 95 -6.27 -20.17 4.31
N ASN A 96 -7.00 -19.73 5.31
CA ASN A 96 -7.92 -20.63 6.01
C ASN A 96 -8.97 -21.16 5.06
N TYR A 97 -9.48 -20.30 4.25
CA TYR A 97 -10.49 -20.70 3.30
C TYR A 97 -9.96 -21.78 2.36
N LYS A 98 -8.76 -21.60 1.88
CA LYS A 98 -8.15 -22.56 0.99
C LYS A 98 -7.93 -23.89 1.68
N ASN A 99 -7.46 -23.82 2.89
CA ASN A 99 -7.14 -25.04 3.61
C ASN A 99 -8.35 -25.75 4.14
N ASN A 100 -9.38 -25.00 4.41
CA ASN A 100 -10.57 -25.57 4.98
C ASN A 100 -11.72 -25.62 4.04
N VAL A 101 -11.41 -25.74 2.85
CA VAL A 101 -12.46 -25.82 1.87
C VAL A 101 -13.44 -26.88 2.27
N LYS A 102 -12.97 -27.78 3.03
CA LYS A 102 -13.86 -28.79 3.49
C LYS A 102 -14.69 -28.34 4.60
N ILE A 103 -14.61 -27.43 5.07
CA ILE A 103 -15.32 -27.08 6.22
C ILE A 103 -16.36 -26.34 6.28
N PRO A 104 -16.67 -26.32 6.52
CA PRO A 104 -17.19 -25.62 6.79
C PRO A 104 -17.88 -25.47 7.36
N PRO A 105 -17.98 -25.86 7.92
CA PRO A 105 -18.50 -25.58 8.57
C PRO A 105 -18.85 -25.35 9.27
N THR A 106 -18.72 -25.64 9.71
CA THR A 106 -19.03 -25.49 10.45
C THR A 106 -19.08 -25.11 10.94
N HIS A 107 -18.97 -25.22 11.19
CA HIS A 107 -19.02 -24.91 11.77
C HIS A 107 -19.16 -24.20 11.61
N LEU A 108 -19.04 -24.30 11.33
CA LEU A 108 -19.29 -23.75 11.25
C LEU A 108 -19.70 -23.24 11.28
N LEU A 109 -19.61 -23.30 11.37
CA LEU A 109 -20.09 -22.97 11.50
C LEU A 109 -20.31 -22.52 12.10
N LYS A 110 -20.19 -22.53 12.59
CA LYS A 110 -20.46 -22.24 13.24
C LYS A 110 -20.69 -21.45 13.48
N ARG A 111 -20.41 -21.31 13.42
CA ARG A 111 -20.52 -20.65 13.61
C ARG A 111 -21.01 -20.19 13.51
N ASN A 112 -20.76 -20.52 13.49
CA ASN A 112 -21.06 -20.28 13.38
C ASN A 112 -21.38 -20.04 13.34
#